data_bb6c77fe11c1a033e1b50e83deb791e8
#
_entry.id   bb6c77fe11c1a033e1b50e83deb791e8
#
_cell.length_a   1.000
_cell.length_b   1.000
_cell.length_c   1.000
_cell.angle_alpha   90.00
_cell.angle_beta   90.00
_cell.angle_gamma   90.00
#
_symmetry.space_group_name_H-M   'P 1'
#
loop_
_entity.id
_entity.type
_entity.pdbx_description
1 polymer ?
#
loop_
_entity_poly.entity_id
_entity_poly.type
_entity_poly.pdbx_seq_one_letter_code
_entity_poly.pdbx_strand_id
1 'polypeptide(L)'
;MVSSLVSYAGYNYGTLFDSGMIANIVETDSSEASSYLSTYSVVWTTLMGVIPALIVFKVKLQPQRGQWLRFVLTKLVAMLASLAVIAVIAGLYYQDYASVGRNNSYLKKMIIPTQYVYSATSYVKENYLTTPQPYREIGTDAQQSSTALQQAQDKPTLLVFVVGETARTQNYQLNGYERETNPYTSQLDVISFKDVASCGTATAVSVPCMFSQLTRNQFDRKQADNQDNALDIMQRAGIDLLWKENDGGDKEVAHKIKKSK
;
A
#
# COMPACT_ATOMS: atom_id res chain seq x y z
N MET A 1 -20.79 0.58 6.93
CA MET A 1 -20.12 -0.67 6.50
C MET A 1 -18.64 -0.45 6.22
N VAL A 2 -18.22 0.40 5.26
CA VAL A 2 -16.78 0.63 4.99
C VAL A 2 -16.04 1.05 6.26
N SER A 3 -16.58 2.00 7.03
CA SER A 3 -15.96 2.45 8.30
C SER A 3 -15.78 1.33 9.34
N SER A 4 -16.63 0.29 9.35
CA SER A 4 -16.46 -0.83 10.27
C SER A 4 -15.31 -1.75 9.88
N LEU A 5 -15.07 -1.95 8.58
CA LEU A 5 -13.91 -2.69 8.06
C LEU A 5 -12.61 -1.93 8.34
N VAL A 6 -12.60 -0.62 8.05
CA VAL A 6 -11.46 0.26 8.33
C VAL A 6 -11.13 0.28 9.82
N SER A 7 -12.17 0.38 10.67
CA SER A 7 -12.02 0.32 12.13
C SER A 7 -11.47 -1.03 12.61
N TYR A 8 -11.96 -2.13 12.03
CA TYR A 8 -11.46 -3.47 12.31
C TYR A 8 -9.96 -3.59 12.03
N ALA A 9 -9.54 -3.19 10.81
CA ALA A 9 -8.14 -3.27 10.40
C ALA A 9 -7.25 -2.33 11.22
N GLY A 10 -7.72 -1.12 11.52
CA GLY A 10 -7.00 -0.19 12.38
C GLY A 10 -6.81 -0.70 13.80
N TYR A 11 -7.84 -1.32 14.38
CA TYR A 11 -7.80 -1.84 15.76
C TYR A 11 -6.95 -3.11 15.88
N ASN A 12 -7.11 -4.07 14.96
CA ASN A 12 -6.45 -5.38 15.08
C ASN A 12 -5.04 -5.41 14.48
N TYR A 13 -4.78 -4.62 13.45
CA TYR A 13 -3.51 -4.64 12.71
C TYR A 13 -2.74 -3.32 12.78
N GLY A 14 -3.29 -2.28 13.43
CA GLY A 14 -2.67 -0.95 13.46
C GLY A 14 -2.61 -0.25 12.09
N THR A 15 -3.42 -0.69 11.13
CA THR A 15 -3.39 -0.22 9.75
C THR A 15 -3.97 1.18 9.63
N LEU A 16 -3.23 2.09 9.00
CA LEU A 16 -3.70 3.42 8.63
C LEU A 16 -4.10 3.44 7.15
N PHE A 17 -5.32 3.91 6.86
CA PHE A 17 -5.86 3.94 5.50
C PHE A 17 -5.44 5.22 4.77
N ASP A 18 -4.14 5.36 4.53
CA ASP A 18 -3.60 6.41 3.68
C ASP A 18 -3.61 6.01 2.19
N SER A 19 -3.10 6.89 1.31
CA SER A 19 -3.10 6.64 -0.14
C SER A 19 -2.30 5.40 -0.53
N GLY A 20 -1.22 5.10 0.21
CA GLY A 20 -0.44 3.88 0.00
C GLY A 20 -1.23 2.62 0.34
N MET A 21 -2.01 2.64 1.43
CA MET A 21 -2.88 1.52 1.79
C MET A 21 -4.04 1.33 0.80
N ILE A 22 -4.59 2.44 0.26
CA ILE A 22 -5.61 2.34 -0.80
C ILE A 22 -5.02 1.71 -2.06
N ALA A 23 -3.81 2.11 -2.47
CA ALA A 23 -3.11 1.49 -3.59
C ALA A 23 -2.92 -0.02 -3.35
N ASN A 24 -2.45 -0.39 -2.16
CA ASN A 24 -2.25 -1.79 -1.79
C ASN A 24 -3.55 -2.61 -1.87
N ILE A 25 -4.68 -2.06 -1.39
CA ILE A 25 -6.00 -2.72 -1.49
C ILE A 25 -6.42 -2.94 -2.95
N VAL A 26 -6.19 -1.95 -3.82
CA VAL A 26 -6.57 -2.04 -5.23
C VAL A 26 -5.70 -3.04 -5.98
N GLU A 27 -4.41 -3.14 -5.62
CA GLU A 27 -3.44 -4.03 -6.25
C GLU A 27 -3.41 -5.45 -5.63
N THR A 28 -4.14 -5.69 -4.52
CA THR A 28 -4.23 -7.00 -3.87
C THR A 28 -5.17 -7.92 -4.65
N ASP A 29 -4.74 -9.14 -4.92
CA ASP A 29 -5.59 -10.13 -5.59
C ASP A 29 -6.62 -10.78 -4.63
N SER A 30 -7.60 -11.49 -5.22
CA SER A 30 -8.69 -12.10 -4.45
C SER A 30 -8.23 -13.24 -3.53
N SER A 31 -7.14 -13.92 -3.86
CA SER A 31 -6.57 -15.01 -3.05
C SER A 31 -5.96 -14.44 -1.77
N GLU A 32 -5.12 -13.41 -1.90
CA GLU A 32 -4.54 -12.69 -0.78
C GLU A 32 -5.62 -12.02 0.08
N ALA A 33 -6.57 -11.32 -0.55
CA ALA A 33 -7.67 -10.67 0.16
C ALA A 33 -8.50 -11.65 1.00
N SER A 34 -8.73 -12.87 0.51
CA SER A 34 -9.48 -13.90 1.22
C SER A 34 -8.80 -14.39 2.50
N SER A 35 -7.48 -14.33 2.57
CA SER A 35 -6.70 -14.75 3.74
C SER A 35 -6.96 -13.87 4.98
N TYR A 36 -7.39 -12.62 4.78
CA TYR A 36 -7.77 -11.70 5.86
C TYR A 36 -9.19 -11.89 6.38
N LEU A 37 -9.99 -12.74 5.71
CA LEU A 37 -11.35 -13.03 6.16
C LEU A 37 -11.32 -14.07 7.29
N SER A 38 -11.69 -13.63 8.47
CA SER A 38 -11.86 -14.48 9.66
C SER A 38 -13.28 -14.40 10.18
N THR A 39 -13.70 -15.40 10.95
CA THR A 39 -15.00 -15.35 11.64
C THR A 39 -15.15 -14.08 12.49
N TYR A 40 -14.06 -13.65 13.12
CA TYR A 40 -14.05 -12.43 13.93
C TYR A 40 -14.27 -11.17 13.07
N SER A 41 -13.63 -11.06 11.89
CA SER A 41 -13.84 -9.93 10.98
C SER A 41 -15.28 -9.84 10.47
N VAL A 42 -15.91 -10.98 10.20
CA VAL A 42 -17.30 -11.06 9.77
C VAL A 42 -18.25 -10.64 10.89
N VAL A 43 -18.06 -11.15 12.10
CA VAL A 43 -18.87 -10.77 13.28
C VAL A 43 -18.73 -9.28 13.59
N TRP A 44 -17.50 -8.76 13.61
CA TRP A 44 -17.24 -7.34 13.83
C TRP A 44 -17.96 -6.46 12.80
N THR A 45 -17.82 -6.78 11.52
CA THR A 45 -18.43 -6.01 10.42
C THR A 45 -19.96 -6.08 10.49
N THR A 46 -20.51 -7.23 10.87
CA THR A 46 -21.96 -7.40 11.05
C THR A 46 -22.48 -6.55 12.20
N LEU A 47 -21.85 -6.61 13.35
CA LEU A 47 -22.29 -5.87 14.55
C LEU A 47 -22.08 -4.35 14.42
N MET A 48 -20.93 -3.92 13.91
CA MET A 48 -20.56 -2.50 13.85
C MET A 48 -20.90 -1.82 12.52
N GLY A 49 -21.25 -2.59 11.49
CA GLY A 49 -21.54 -2.06 10.16
C GLY A 49 -22.95 -2.38 9.67
N VAL A 50 -23.30 -3.68 9.58
CA VAL A 50 -24.58 -4.11 8.98
C VAL A 50 -25.77 -3.76 9.88
N ILE A 51 -25.71 -4.13 11.14
CA ILE A 51 -26.82 -3.88 12.09
C ILE A 51 -27.13 -2.38 12.24
N PRO A 52 -26.16 -1.49 12.49
CA PRO A 52 -26.44 -0.05 12.56
C PRO A 52 -26.99 0.50 11.25
N ALA A 53 -26.47 0.03 10.11
CA ALA A 53 -27.00 0.44 8.80
C ALA A 53 -28.47 0.05 8.64
N LEU A 54 -28.84 -1.18 8.98
CA LEU A 54 -30.22 -1.66 8.93
C LEU A 54 -31.15 -0.87 9.87
N ILE A 55 -30.67 -0.50 11.06
CA ILE A 55 -31.42 0.35 11.97
C ILE A 55 -31.70 1.71 11.33
N VAL A 56 -30.67 2.36 10.77
CA VAL A 56 -30.82 3.66 10.11
C VAL A 56 -31.80 3.59 8.93
N PHE A 57 -31.73 2.51 8.11
CA PHE A 57 -32.65 2.31 6.99
C PHE A 57 -34.11 2.09 7.44
N LYS A 58 -34.34 1.51 8.62
CA LYS A 58 -35.67 1.29 9.16
C LYS A 58 -36.27 2.51 9.84
N VAL A 59 -35.47 3.53 10.18
CA VAL A 59 -35.96 4.75 10.80
C VAL A 59 -36.77 5.55 9.77
N LYS A 60 -38.06 5.71 10.04
CA LYS A 60 -38.94 6.55 9.25
C LYS A 60 -38.71 8.01 9.59
N LEU A 61 -38.06 8.74 8.69
CA LEU A 61 -37.96 10.19 8.83
C LEU A 61 -39.31 10.82 8.45
N GLN A 62 -39.96 11.45 9.42
CA GLN A 62 -41.20 12.21 9.16
C GLN A 62 -40.81 13.58 8.58
N PRO A 63 -41.11 13.88 7.30
CA PRO A 63 -40.90 15.21 6.78
C PRO A 63 -41.84 16.18 7.50
N GLN A 64 -41.30 17.20 8.14
CA GLN A 64 -42.07 18.27 8.75
C GLN A 64 -42.62 19.18 7.61
N ARG A 65 -43.73 18.74 6.98
CA ARG A 65 -44.45 19.57 5.99
C ARG A 65 -44.97 20.83 6.67
N GLY A 66 -44.58 21.99 6.15
CA GLY A 66 -45.07 23.30 6.63
C GLY A 66 -44.19 24.03 7.66
N GLN A 67 -43.11 23.40 8.18
CA GLN A 67 -42.19 24.06 9.14
C GLN A 67 -40.74 24.14 8.61
N TRP A 68 -40.56 24.23 7.31
CA TRP A 68 -39.24 24.20 6.70
C TRP A 68 -38.31 25.30 7.22
N LEU A 69 -38.81 26.49 7.39
CA LEU A 69 -38.05 27.61 7.93
C LEU A 69 -37.57 27.34 9.38
N ARG A 70 -38.45 26.84 10.21
CA ARG A 70 -38.05 26.42 11.58
C ARG A 70 -37.00 25.34 11.58
N PHE A 71 -37.13 24.32 10.72
CA PHE A 71 -36.16 23.26 10.57
C PHE A 71 -34.79 23.80 10.18
N VAL A 72 -34.73 24.65 9.15
CA VAL A 72 -33.47 25.28 8.67
C VAL A 72 -32.87 26.16 9.77
N LEU A 73 -33.67 27.02 10.42
CA LEU A 73 -33.21 27.89 11.51
C LEU A 73 -32.63 27.03 12.69
N THR A 74 -33.33 25.98 13.09
CA THR A 74 -32.84 25.08 14.18
C THR A 74 -31.50 24.46 13.80
N LYS A 75 -31.33 24.00 12.54
CA LYS A 75 -30.06 23.45 12.06
C LYS A 75 -28.96 24.48 12.00
N LEU A 76 -29.25 25.69 11.54
CA LEU A 76 -28.30 26.82 11.52
C LEU A 76 -27.87 27.20 12.94
N VAL A 77 -28.81 27.34 13.88
CA VAL A 77 -28.50 27.63 15.29
C VAL A 77 -27.63 26.53 15.90
N ALA A 78 -27.97 25.25 15.68
CA ALA A 78 -27.17 24.13 16.17
C ALA A 78 -25.76 24.12 15.57
N MET A 79 -25.62 24.43 14.28
CA MET A 79 -24.33 24.54 13.62
C MET A 79 -23.49 25.69 14.16
N LEU A 80 -24.09 26.88 14.34
CA LEU A 80 -23.42 28.04 14.92
C LEU A 80 -23.01 27.80 16.37
N ALA A 81 -23.86 27.15 17.16
CA ALA A 81 -23.52 26.76 18.53
C ALA A 81 -22.36 25.78 18.57
N SER A 82 -22.34 24.79 17.69
CA SER A 82 -21.22 23.86 17.56
C SER A 82 -19.92 24.56 17.16
N LEU A 83 -19.98 25.49 16.19
CA LEU A 83 -18.81 26.30 15.81
C LEU A 83 -18.31 27.19 16.94
N ALA A 84 -19.22 27.78 17.73
CA ALA A 84 -18.85 28.57 18.90
C ALA A 84 -18.13 27.72 19.95
N VAL A 85 -18.62 26.50 20.25
CA VAL A 85 -17.94 25.57 21.15
C VAL A 85 -16.55 25.19 20.63
N ILE A 86 -16.43 24.90 19.34
CA ILE A 86 -15.12 24.60 18.71
C ILE A 86 -14.17 25.79 18.83
N ALA A 87 -14.66 27.01 18.58
CA ALA A 87 -13.87 28.23 18.69
C ALA A 87 -13.38 28.48 20.13
N VAL A 88 -14.24 28.23 21.13
CA VAL A 88 -13.84 28.35 22.54
C VAL A 88 -12.76 27.31 22.90
N ILE A 89 -12.96 26.04 22.51
CA ILE A 89 -11.98 24.99 22.74
C ILE A 89 -10.66 25.32 22.04
N ALA A 90 -10.74 25.75 20.77
CA ALA A 90 -9.56 26.15 20.02
C ALA A 90 -8.82 27.35 20.68
N GLY A 91 -9.56 28.34 21.17
CA GLY A 91 -8.96 29.51 21.85
C GLY A 91 -8.26 29.14 23.17
N LEU A 92 -8.86 28.26 23.95
CA LEU A 92 -8.30 27.84 25.24
C LEU A 92 -7.11 26.88 25.13
N TYR A 93 -7.15 25.96 24.15
CA TYR A 93 -6.19 24.87 24.03
C TYR A 93 -5.36 24.88 22.74
N TYR A 94 -5.32 26.02 22.04
CA TYR A 94 -4.64 26.12 20.72
C TYR A 94 -3.21 25.63 20.77
N GLN A 95 -2.43 26.02 21.77
CA GLN A 95 -1.02 25.67 21.87
C GLN A 95 -0.83 24.16 22.02
N ASP A 96 -1.65 23.52 22.86
CA ASP A 96 -1.57 22.10 23.13
C ASP A 96 -1.96 21.28 21.89
N TYR A 97 -3.09 21.63 21.25
CA TYR A 97 -3.54 20.97 20.03
C TYR A 97 -2.57 21.19 18.86
N ALA A 98 -2.03 22.38 18.70
CA ALA A 98 -1.06 22.70 17.67
C ALA A 98 0.26 21.94 17.88
N SER A 99 0.72 21.81 19.14
CA SER A 99 1.90 21.03 19.48
C SER A 99 1.69 19.54 19.21
N VAL A 100 0.59 18.95 19.70
CA VAL A 100 0.24 17.55 19.45
C VAL A 100 0.10 17.29 17.97
N GLY A 101 -0.64 18.14 17.23
CA GLY A 101 -0.88 17.96 15.80
C GLY A 101 0.39 18.06 14.94
N ARG A 102 1.36 18.89 15.32
CA ARG A 102 2.66 18.99 14.63
C ARG A 102 3.54 17.77 14.90
N ASN A 103 3.59 17.34 16.15
CA ASN A 103 4.48 16.25 16.56
C ASN A 103 3.92 14.87 16.23
N ASN A 104 2.59 14.76 16.04
CA ASN A 104 1.89 13.50 15.81
C ASN A 104 1.04 13.57 14.53
N SER A 105 1.67 13.81 13.40
CA SER A 105 0.97 13.95 12.11
C SER A 105 0.17 12.71 11.70
N TYR A 106 0.48 11.55 12.27
CA TYR A 106 -0.24 10.30 12.05
C TYR A 106 -1.65 10.30 12.63
N LEU A 107 -1.94 11.12 13.66
CA LEU A 107 -3.26 11.18 14.31
C LEU A 107 -4.38 11.55 13.34
N LYS A 108 -4.09 12.45 12.39
CA LYS A 108 -5.06 12.80 11.33
C LYS A 108 -5.42 11.61 10.45
N LYS A 109 -4.49 10.65 10.29
CA LYS A 109 -4.72 9.43 9.49
C LYS A 109 -5.61 8.41 10.21
N MET A 110 -5.87 8.60 11.50
CA MET A 110 -6.74 7.74 12.30
C MET A 110 -8.22 8.19 12.29
N ILE A 111 -8.51 9.37 11.75
CA ILE A 111 -9.88 9.95 11.76
C ILE A 111 -10.74 9.27 10.69
N ILE A 112 -11.68 8.45 11.13
CA ILE A 112 -12.66 7.77 10.27
C ILE A 112 -13.98 8.55 10.31
N PRO A 113 -14.64 8.77 9.16
CA PRO A 113 -14.38 8.28 7.80
C PRO A 113 -13.49 9.20 6.94
N THR A 114 -13.09 10.34 7.43
CA THR A 114 -12.47 11.42 6.66
C THR A 114 -11.20 10.94 5.95
N GLN A 115 -10.35 10.22 6.66
CA GLN A 115 -9.04 9.82 6.12
C GLN A 115 -9.17 8.87 4.93
N TYR A 116 -9.92 7.77 5.04
CA TYR A 116 -10.01 6.83 3.92
C TYR A 116 -10.75 7.41 2.72
N VAL A 117 -11.73 8.31 2.93
CA VAL A 117 -12.40 9.04 1.83
C VAL A 117 -11.41 9.97 1.13
N TYR A 118 -10.64 10.73 1.89
CA TYR A 118 -9.59 11.59 1.34
C TYR A 118 -8.55 10.77 0.57
N SER A 119 -8.06 9.69 1.14
CA SER A 119 -7.07 8.82 0.51
C SER A 119 -7.58 8.16 -0.77
N ALA A 120 -8.83 7.68 -0.76
CA ALA A 120 -9.45 7.12 -1.96
C ALA A 120 -9.62 8.16 -3.07
N THR A 121 -10.05 9.38 -2.72
CA THR A 121 -10.20 10.48 -3.70
C THR A 121 -8.84 10.93 -4.24
N SER A 122 -7.80 11.00 -3.39
CA SER A 122 -6.43 11.28 -3.83
C SER A 122 -5.92 10.20 -4.78
N TYR A 123 -6.12 8.94 -4.45
CA TYR A 123 -5.72 7.81 -5.28
C TYR A 123 -6.38 7.88 -6.67
N VAL A 124 -7.70 8.08 -6.72
CA VAL A 124 -8.42 8.23 -7.99
C VAL A 124 -7.91 9.43 -8.79
N LYS A 125 -7.72 10.58 -8.15
CA LYS A 125 -7.18 11.75 -8.81
C LYS A 125 -5.78 11.49 -9.38
N GLU A 126 -4.92 10.86 -8.62
CA GLU A 126 -3.53 10.65 -8.98
C GLU A 126 -3.34 9.61 -10.08
N ASN A 127 -4.18 8.57 -10.10
CA ASN A 127 -4.01 7.46 -11.05
C ASN A 127 -4.91 7.57 -12.29
N TYR A 128 -6.05 8.27 -12.20
CA TYR A 128 -7.02 8.33 -13.29
C TYR A 128 -7.27 9.73 -13.85
N LEU A 129 -6.99 10.80 -13.09
CA LEU A 129 -7.29 12.17 -13.50
C LEU A 129 -6.04 13.02 -13.72
N THR A 130 -4.84 12.50 -13.43
CA THR A 130 -3.58 13.19 -13.71
C THR A 130 -3.11 12.80 -15.11
N THR A 131 -2.58 13.76 -15.86
CA THR A 131 -2.00 13.50 -17.19
C THR A 131 -0.86 12.48 -17.05
N PRO A 132 -0.87 11.39 -17.83
CA PRO A 132 0.21 10.42 -17.82
C PRO A 132 1.55 11.09 -18.13
N GLN A 133 2.59 10.71 -17.39
CA GLN A 133 3.94 11.13 -17.71
C GLN A 133 4.41 10.40 -18.98
N PRO A 134 5.20 11.04 -19.85
CA PRO A 134 5.76 10.36 -21.00
C PRO A 134 6.69 9.23 -20.53
N TYR A 135 6.54 8.06 -21.16
CA TYR A 135 7.40 6.93 -20.87
C TYR A 135 8.85 7.23 -21.24
N ARG A 136 9.79 6.88 -20.38
CA ARG A 136 11.21 7.13 -20.56
C ARG A 136 11.98 5.83 -20.75
N GLU A 137 12.55 5.65 -21.92
CA GLU A 137 13.51 4.58 -22.16
C GLU A 137 14.87 4.93 -21.55
N ILE A 138 15.44 3.99 -20.80
CA ILE A 138 16.76 4.13 -20.17
C ILE A 138 17.60 2.89 -20.42
N GLY A 139 18.93 3.02 -20.34
CA GLY A 139 19.84 1.91 -20.64
C GLY A 139 19.73 1.41 -22.07
N THR A 140 19.49 2.30 -23.02
CA THR A 140 19.35 1.96 -24.45
C THR A 140 20.62 1.40 -25.07
N ASP A 141 21.74 1.61 -24.39
CA ASP A 141 23.09 1.14 -24.76
C ASP A 141 23.49 -0.16 -24.03
N ALA A 142 22.57 -0.77 -23.28
CA ALA A 142 22.85 -1.98 -22.52
C ALA A 142 23.23 -3.16 -23.41
N GLN A 143 24.36 -3.78 -23.09
CA GLN A 143 24.91 -4.95 -23.77
C GLN A 143 25.51 -5.92 -22.77
N GLN A 144 25.53 -7.20 -23.12
CA GLN A 144 26.27 -8.19 -22.33
C GLN A 144 27.78 -7.97 -22.50
N SER A 145 28.54 -8.16 -21.44
CA SER A 145 29.99 -8.08 -21.51
C SER A 145 30.55 -9.18 -22.39
N SER A 146 31.70 -8.92 -23.03
CA SER A 146 32.39 -9.92 -23.84
C SER A 146 32.72 -11.20 -23.05
N THR A 147 33.06 -11.06 -21.80
CA THR A 147 33.30 -12.21 -20.88
C THR A 147 32.05 -13.04 -20.70
N ALA A 148 30.88 -12.41 -20.46
CA ALA A 148 29.62 -13.12 -20.32
C ALA A 148 29.22 -13.85 -21.61
N LEU A 149 29.39 -13.22 -22.75
CA LEU A 149 29.14 -13.86 -24.07
C LEU A 149 30.06 -15.04 -24.36
N GLN A 150 31.34 -14.97 -24.01
CA GLN A 150 32.27 -16.07 -24.17
C GLN A 150 31.89 -17.25 -23.25
N GLN A 151 31.57 -17.00 -21.98
CA GLN A 151 31.13 -18.04 -21.07
C GLN A 151 29.83 -18.71 -21.50
N ALA A 152 28.91 -17.95 -22.11
CA ALA A 152 27.63 -18.47 -22.59
C ALA A 152 27.77 -19.38 -23.82
N GLN A 153 28.87 -19.26 -24.60
CA GLN A 153 29.14 -20.14 -25.77
C GLN A 153 29.43 -21.59 -25.33
N ASP A 154 30.09 -21.77 -24.17
CA ASP A 154 30.43 -23.11 -23.68
C ASP A 154 29.26 -23.77 -22.95
N LYS A 155 28.55 -23.03 -22.12
CA LYS A 155 27.37 -23.52 -21.36
C LYS A 155 26.41 -22.37 -21.09
N PRO A 156 25.10 -22.56 -21.33
CA PRO A 156 24.11 -21.56 -20.96
C PRO A 156 24.07 -21.38 -19.42
N THR A 157 24.10 -20.13 -18.98
CA THR A 157 23.98 -19.80 -17.56
C THR A 157 22.50 -19.54 -17.22
N LEU A 158 21.98 -20.25 -16.23
CA LEU A 158 20.67 -20.01 -15.65
C LEU A 158 20.82 -19.29 -14.32
N LEU A 159 20.28 -18.08 -14.23
CA LEU A 159 20.13 -17.37 -12.95
C LEU A 159 18.69 -17.47 -12.47
N VAL A 160 18.49 -18.03 -11.29
CA VAL A 160 17.18 -18.03 -10.61
C VAL A 160 17.19 -16.95 -9.55
N PHE A 161 16.42 -15.89 -9.80
CA PHE A 161 16.23 -14.78 -8.87
C PHE A 161 14.88 -14.91 -8.17
N VAL A 162 14.89 -15.15 -6.85
CA VAL A 162 13.67 -15.33 -6.05
C VAL A 162 13.36 -14.05 -5.29
N VAL A 163 12.24 -13.41 -5.63
CA VAL A 163 11.72 -12.27 -4.88
C VAL A 163 10.96 -12.82 -3.67
N GLY A 164 11.49 -12.54 -2.47
CA GLY A 164 10.83 -12.94 -1.22
C GLY A 164 9.66 -12.02 -0.88
N GLU A 165 8.63 -12.59 -0.26
CA GLU A 165 7.46 -11.84 0.25
C GLU A 165 7.42 -11.92 1.78
N THR A 166 7.04 -10.81 2.43
CA THR A 166 6.80 -10.68 3.88
C THR A 166 7.99 -11.11 4.76
N ALA A 167 9.20 -11.14 4.22
CA ALA A 167 10.40 -11.60 4.89
C ALA A 167 11.08 -10.45 5.65
N ARG A 168 11.16 -10.56 6.98
CA ARG A 168 11.85 -9.60 7.84
C ARG A 168 13.21 -10.12 8.24
N THR A 169 14.27 -9.32 8.08
CA THR A 169 15.64 -9.63 8.50
C THR A 169 15.71 -10.15 9.94
N GLN A 170 14.97 -9.53 10.86
CA GLN A 170 14.94 -9.88 12.27
C GLN A 170 14.34 -11.28 12.56
N ASN A 171 13.59 -11.85 11.63
CA ASN A 171 12.99 -13.17 11.77
C ASN A 171 13.73 -14.27 10.99
N TYR A 172 14.93 -13.96 10.49
CA TYR A 172 15.78 -14.93 9.82
C TYR A 172 16.74 -15.60 10.82
N GLN A 173 16.71 -16.93 10.91
CA GLN A 173 17.65 -17.71 11.70
C GLN A 173 19.10 -17.44 11.29
N LEU A 174 19.35 -17.29 9.99
CA LEU A 174 20.67 -16.93 9.44
C LEU A 174 21.21 -15.59 9.96
N ASN A 175 20.33 -14.74 10.48
CA ASN A 175 20.68 -13.44 11.05
C ASN A 175 20.67 -13.45 12.60
N GLY A 176 20.45 -14.62 13.22
CA GLY A 176 20.47 -14.78 14.68
C GLY A 176 19.09 -14.86 15.34
N TYR A 177 18.01 -15.09 14.57
CA TYR A 177 16.70 -15.34 15.16
C TYR A 177 16.66 -16.72 15.81
N GLU A 178 16.11 -16.82 17.02
CA GLU A 178 16.13 -18.04 17.84
C GLU A 178 15.30 -19.20 17.26
N ARG A 179 14.26 -18.88 16.47
CA ARG A 179 13.42 -19.92 15.86
C ARG A 179 14.00 -20.35 14.52
N GLU A 180 13.81 -21.64 14.22
CA GLU A 180 14.22 -22.24 12.95
C GLU A 180 13.28 -21.78 11.80
N THR A 181 13.62 -20.64 11.20
CA THR A 181 12.87 -20.05 10.08
C THR A 181 13.51 -20.28 8.72
N ASN A 182 14.75 -20.78 8.69
CA ASN A 182 15.49 -21.07 7.47
C ASN A 182 16.05 -22.53 7.47
N PRO A 183 15.20 -23.57 7.68
CA PRO A 183 15.67 -24.95 7.93
C PRO A 183 16.46 -25.54 6.77
N TYR A 184 16.14 -25.17 5.54
CA TYR A 184 16.82 -25.69 4.36
C TYR A 184 18.06 -24.89 3.99
N THR A 185 17.97 -23.54 4.02
CA THR A 185 19.08 -22.68 3.64
C THR A 185 20.17 -22.57 4.69
N SER A 186 19.84 -22.81 5.97
CA SER A 186 20.83 -22.83 7.07
C SER A 186 21.85 -23.96 6.95
N GLN A 187 21.54 -25.01 6.16
CA GLN A 187 22.42 -26.15 5.91
C GLN A 187 23.32 -25.97 4.67
N LEU A 188 23.10 -24.86 3.93
CA LEU A 188 23.85 -24.54 2.72
C LEU A 188 24.89 -23.47 3.03
N ASP A 189 25.95 -23.44 2.24
CA ASP A 189 26.95 -22.37 2.28
C ASP A 189 26.40 -21.12 1.56
N VAL A 190 25.57 -20.36 2.28
CA VAL A 190 24.91 -19.16 1.76
C VAL A 190 25.49 -17.89 2.35
N ILE A 191 25.53 -16.83 1.54
CA ILE A 191 25.86 -15.49 2.02
C ILE A 191 24.57 -14.80 2.47
N SER A 192 24.47 -14.51 3.78
CA SER A 192 23.34 -13.79 4.34
C SER A 192 23.71 -12.33 4.62
N PHE A 193 23.02 -11.40 3.95
CA PHE A 193 23.19 -9.97 4.17
C PHE A 193 22.34 -9.52 5.37
N LYS A 194 23.00 -9.01 6.41
CA LYS A 194 22.33 -8.62 7.67
C LYS A 194 21.80 -7.19 7.66
N ASP A 195 22.36 -6.32 6.84
CA ASP A 195 22.02 -4.89 6.76
C ASP A 195 21.46 -4.56 5.37
N VAL A 196 20.24 -5.01 5.13
CA VAL A 196 19.49 -4.71 3.90
C VAL A 196 18.21 -3.96 4.26
N ALA A 197 18.00 -2.82 3.65
CA ALA A 197 16.83 -1.99 3.86
C ALA A 197 15.95 -1.95 2.62
N SER A 198 14.65 -2.24 2.80
CA SER A 198 13.63 -2.06 1.77
C SER A 198 13.27 -0.58 1.57
N CYS A 199 12.77 -0.23 0.39
CA CYS A 199 12.17 1.08 0.12
C CYS A 199 10.89 1.33 0.90
N GLY A 200 10.17 0.26 1.24
CA GLY A 200 8.93 0.32 2.01
C GLY A 200 8.50 -1.06 2.47
N THR A 201 7.46 -1.08 3.29
CA THR A 201 6.88 -2.31 3.85
C THR A 201 5.73 -2.88 3.02
N ALA A 202 5.24 -2.13 2.03
CA ALA A 202 4.22 -2.58 1.09
C ALA A 202 4.88 -3.14 -0.18
N THR A 203 4.40 -4.27 -0.67
CA THR A 203 4.86 -4.93 -1.90
C THR A 203 4.76 -4.00 -3.12
N ALA A 204 3.68 -3.20 -3.19
CA ALA A 204 3.47 -2.16 -4.20
C ALA A 204 4.57 -1.08 -4.25
N VAL A 205 5.40 -0.96 -3.21
CA VAL A 205 6.53 -0.03 -3.15
C VAL A 205 7.86 -0.77 -3.27
N SER A 206 8.02 -1.85 -2.51
CA SER A 206 9.29 -2.56 -2.40
C SER A 206 9.70 -3.25 -3.70
N VAL A 207 8.78 -3.91 -4.41
CA VAL A 207 9.08 -4.63 -5.64
C VAL A 207 9.45 -3.67 -6.78
N PRO A 208 8.64 -2.64 -7.13
CA PRO A 208 9.07 -1.67 -8.14
C PRO A 208 10.36 -0.94 -7.80
N CYS A 209 10.62 -0.68 -6.52
CA CYS A 209 11.88 -0.06 -6.11
C CYS A 209 13.08 -0.99 -6.34
N MET A 210 12.93 -2.29 -6.05
CA MET A 210 13.99 -3.29 -6.22
C MET A 210 14.46 -3.39 -7.69
N PHE A 211 13.54 -3.27 -8.64
CA PHE A 211 13.84 -3.34 -10.07
C PHE A 211 14.11 -1.98 -10.72
N SER A 212 13.93 -0.88 -9.97
CA SER A 212 14.19 0.48 -10.45
C SER A 212 15.68 0.85 -10.35
N GLN A 213 16.14 1.75 -11.22
CA GLN A 213 17.45 2.40 -11.07
C GLN A 213 17.48 3.48 -9.96
N LEU A 214 16.31 3.87 -9.44
CA LEU A 214 16.21 4.91 -8.42
C LEU A 214 16.71 4.40 -7.08
N THR A 215 17.46 5.23 -6.38
CA THR A 215 17.86 4.89 -5.01
C THR A 215 16.66 4.97 -4.06
N ARG A 216 16.72 4.29 -2.91
CA ARG A 216 15.67 4.33 -1.89
C ARG A 216 15.18 5.75 -1.55
N ASN A 217 16.10 6.71 -1.44
CA ASN A 217 15.78 8.09 -1.05
C ASN A 217 15.17 8.91 -2.21
N GLN A 218 15.35 8.46 -3.43
CA GLN A 218 14.88 9.12 -4.66
C GLN A 218 13.71 8.37 -5.30
N PHE A 219 13.30 7.25 -4.70
CA PHE A 219 12.27 6.41 -5.28
C PHE A 219 10.92 7.15 -5.29
N ASP A 220 10.40 7.31 -6.49
CA ASP A 220 9.04 7.76 -6.78
C ASP A 220 8.36 6.72 -7.65
N ARG A 221 7.23 6.19 -7.17
CA ARG A 221 6.49 5.12 -7.86
C ARG A 221 6.04 5.54 -9.25
N LYS A 222 5.56 6.77 -9.42
CA LYS A 222 5.09 7.26 -10.73
C LYS A 222 6.24 7.35 -11.73
N GLN A 223 7.41 7.78 -11.28
CA GLN A 223 8.59 7.79 -12.13
C GLN A 223 9.03 6.36 -12.48
N ALA A 224 9.02 5.44 -11.53
CA ALA A 224 9.39 4.05 -11.76
C ALA A 224 8.46 3.35 -12.76
N ASP A 225 7.15 3.60 -12.68
CA ASP A 225 6.15 3.03 -13.59
C ASP A 225 6.21 3.64 -15.01
N ASN A 226 6.81 4.82 -15.17
CA ASN A 226 6.92 5.52 -16.46
C ASN A 226 8.32 5.49 -17.06
N GLN A 227 9.16 4.53 -16.67
CA GLN A 227 10.48 4.30 -17.25
C GLN A 227 10.83 2.82 -17.28
N ASP A 228 11.81 2.45 -18.11
CA ASP A 228 12.35 1.09 -18.13
C ASP A 228 12.91 0.71 -16.76
N ASN A 229 12.70 -0.53 -16.39
CA ASN A 229 13.25 -1.14 -15.19
C ASN A 229 14.40 -2.12 -15.51
N ALA A 230 14.97 -2.76 -14.51
CA ALA A 230 16.09 -3.69 -14.68
C ALA A 230 15.76 -4.85 -15.62
N LEU A 231 14.52 -5.36 -15.62
CA LEU A 231 14.10 -6.46 -16.50
C LEU A 231 14.05 -6.00 -17.97
N ASP A 232 13.53 -4.80 -18.24
CA ASP A 232 13.50 -4.23 -19.59
C ASP A 232 14.92 -4.06 -20.15
N ILE A 233 15.83 -3.60 -19.30
CA ILE A 233 17.23 -3.39 -19.69
C ILE A 233 17.94 -4.73 -19.93
N MET A 234 17.72 -5.73 -19.07
CA MET A 234 18.27 -7.08 -19.26
C MET A 234 17.76 -7.73 -20.55
N GLN A 235 16.46 -7.61 -20.84
CA GLN A 235 15.87 -8.12 -22.08
C GLN A 235 16.48 -7.43 -23.31
N ARG A 236 16.69 -6.11 -23.26
CA ARG A 236 17.34 -5.34 -24.31
C ARG A 236 18.79 -5.77 -24.52
N ALA A 237 19.49 -6.16 -23.47
CA ALA A 237 20.84 -6.71 -23.54
C ALA A 237 20.89 -8.16 -24.08
N GLY A 238 19.76 -8.74 -24.49
CA GLY A 238 19.70 -10.08 -25.08
C GLY A 238 19.67 -11.20 -24.04
N ILE A 239 19.20 -10.94 -22.82
CA ILE A 239 18.97 -11.96 -21.79
C ILE A 239 17.52 -12.45 -21.90
N ASP A 240 17.34 -13.77 -22.05
CA ASP A 240 16.00 -14.37 -22.01
C ASP A 240 15.47 -14.38 -20.58
N LEU A 241 14.28 -13.80 -20.40
CA LEU A 241 13.65 -13.65 -19.10
C LEU A 241 12.33 -14.42 -19.04
N LEU A 242 12.12 -15.09 -17.92
CA LEU A 242 10.85 -15.71 -17.56
C LEU A 242 10.46 -15.30 -16.13
N TRP A 243 9.32 -14.67 -16.00
CA TRP A 243 8.72 -14.40 -14.69
C TRP A 243 7.80 -15.55 -14.30
N LYS A 244 8.11 -16.23 -13.19
CA LYS A 244 7.21 -17.21 -12.58
C LYS A 244 6.59 -16.62 -11.32
N GLU A 245 5.29 -16.79 -11.21
CA GLU A 245 4.52 -16.22 -10.12
C GLU A 245 3.81 -17.29 -9.31
N ASN A 246 3.87 -17.12 -7.99
CA ASN A 246 3.19 -17.99 -7.02
C ASN A 246 2.39 -17.17 -6.00
N ASP A 247 2.45 -15.84 -6.07
CA ASP A 247 1.86 -14.90 -5.12
C ASP A 247 1.37 -13.65 -5.86
N GLY A 248 0.65 -12.80 -5.21
CA GLY A 248 -0.11 -11.59 -5.59
C GLY A 248 0.35 -10.64 -6.71
N GLY A 249 1.09 -11.09 -7.72
CA GLY A 249 1.43 -10.30 -8.90
C GLY A 249 2.80 -9.62 -8.85
N ASP A 250 3.28 -9.25 -10.03
CA ASP A 250 4.60 -8.65 -10.25
C ASP A 250 4.64 -7.13 -10.00
N LYS A 251 3.53 -6.54 -9.59
CA LYS A 251 3.40 -5.08 -9.37
C LYS A 251 3.88 -4.26 -10.57
N GLU A 252 3.56 -4.71 -11.78
CA GLU A 252 3.86 -4.11 -13.08
C GLU A 252 5.34 -4.14 -13.51
N VAL A 253 6.26 -4.75 -12.73
CA VAL A 253 7.69 -4.78 -13.12
C VAL A 253 7.97 -5.72 -14.28
N ALA A 254 7.18 -6.77 -14.47
CA ALA A 254 7.36 -7.74 -15.55
C ALA A 254 6.30 -7.61 -16.67
N HIS A 255 5.78 -6.40 -16.91
CA HIS A 255 4.70 -6.18 -17.88
C HIS A 255 5.11 -6.51 -19.33
N LYS A 256 6.40 -6.40 -19.69
CA LYS A 256 6.94 -6.77 -20.99
C LYS A 256 7.54 -8.18 -21.03
N ILE A 257 7.59 -8.89 -19.92
CA ILE A 257 8.24 -10.18 -19.79
C ILE A 257 7.24 -11.32 -19.90
N LYS A 258 7.67 -12.47 -20.46
CA LYS A 258 6.87 -13.68 -20.53
C LYS A 258 6.56 -14.15 -19.11
N LYS A 259 5.26 -14.27 -18.79
CA LYS A 259 4.79 -14.73 -17.48
C LYS A 259 4.33 -16.18 -17.56
N SER A 260 4.57 -16.93 -16.47
CA SER A 260 4.07 -18.29 -16.25
C SER A 260 3.60 -18.40 -14.80
N LYS A 261 2.46 -19.01 -14.60
CA LYS A 261 1.97 -19.41 -13.26
C LYS A 261 2.49 -20.78 -12.88
#